data_390d9b986f6cdfc707681321b0b72994
#
_entry.id   390d9b986f6cdfc707681321b0b72994
#
_cell.length_a   1.000
_cell.length_b   1.000
_cell.length_c   1.000
_cell.angle_alpha   90.00
_cell.angle_beta   90.00
_cell.angle_gamma   90.00
#
_symmetry.space_group_name_H-M   'P 1'
#
loop_
_entity.id
_entity.type
_entity.pdbx_description
1 polymer ?
#
loop_
_entity_poly.entity_id
_entity_poly.type
_entity_poly.pdbx_seq_one_letter_code
_entity_poly.pdbx_strand_id
1 'polypeptide(L)'
;MVQGRPYDLTLVNELADAVLIAWFPGQQGGRAIAETLVGLNNPSGKLSVSYPRNTQQLPVYYYQRDAAKQDDYYDEVGQPLYPFGYGLSYDQFDYRQLAVKQMVDKLVVTVKVKNNGQFV
;
A
#
# COMPACT_ATOMS: atom_id res chain seq x y z
N MET A 1 -13.82 -7.30 2.49
CA MET A 1 -12.64 -7.55 3.34
C MET A 1 -11.96 -8.84 2.90
N VAL A 2 -10.62 -8.83 2.86
CA VAL A 2 -9.77 -9.95 2.41
C VAL A 2 -8.85 -10.37 3.55
N GLN A 3 -8.75 -11.68 3.82
CA GLN A 3 -7.88 -12.25 4.86
C GLN A 3 -7.02 -13.39 4.29
N GLY A 4 -5.89 -13.63 4.93
CA GLY A 4 -4.97 -14.70 4.59
C GLY A 4 -4.03 -14.32 3.45
N ARG A 5 -3.88 -15.19 2.47
CA ARG A 5 -3.00 -15.02 1.32
C ARG A 5 -3.54 -14.01 0.31
N PRO A 6 -2.71 -13.51 -0.61
CA PRO A 6 -3.16 -12.75 -1.75
C PRO A 6 -4.13 -13.56 -2.63
N TYR A 7 -5.22 -12.92 -3.01
CA TYR A 7 -6.21 -13.44 -3.97
C TYR A 7 -6.22 -12.55 -5.21
N ASP A 8 -6.80 -13.03 -6.30
CA ASP A 8 -7.15 -12.16 -7.42
C ASP A 8 -8.23 -11.18 -6.96
N LEU A 9 -7.89 -9.91 -6.94
CA LEU A 9 -8.78 -8.82 -6.52
C LEU A 9 -9.19 -7.90 -7.68
N THR A 10 -8.86 -8.25 -8.91
CA THR A 10 -9.11 -7.37 -10.07
C THR A 10 -10.58 -6.99 -10.15
N LEU A 11 -11.48 -7.98 -10.15
CA LEU A 11 -12.92 -7.73 -10.18
C LEU A 11 -13.42 -7.05 -8.90
N VAL A 12 -12.88 -7.41 -7.74
CA VAL A 12 -13.25 -6.78 -6.46
C VAL A 12 -12.84 -5.31 -6.45
N ASN A 13 -11.67 -4.98 -6.99
CA ASN A 13 -11.19 -3.60 -7.09
C ASN A 13 -12.06 -2.73 -8.01
N GLU A 14 -12.67 -3.32 -9.03
CA GLU A 14 -13.57 -2.61 -9.94
C GLU A 14 -14.97 -2.37 -9.36
N LEU A 15 -15.47 -3.32 -8.56
CA LEU A 15 -16.87 -3.33 -8.10
C LEU A 15 -17.07 -2.85 -6.67
N ALA A 16 -16.04 -2.87 -5.83
CA ALA A 16 -16.14 -2.52 -4.43
C ALA A 16 -15.79 -1.05 -4.18
N ASP A 17 -16.58 -0.37 -3.36
CA ASP A 17 -16.32 1.01 -2.92
C ASP A 17 -15.04 1.10 -2.07
N ALA A 18 -14.69 0.05 -1.32
CA ALA A 18 -13.47 -0.04 -0.52
C ALA A 18 -13.00 -1.49 -0.35
N VAL A 19 -11.69 -1.67 -0.28
CA VAL A 19 -11.06 -2.98 -0.04
C VAL A 19 -10.16 -2.90 1.18
N LEU A 20 -10.45 -3.71 2.20
CA LEU A 20 -9.62 -3.88 3.38
C LEU A 20 -8.88 -5.21 3.31
N ILE A 21 -7.55 -5.15 3.26
CA ILE A 21 -6.68 -6.33 3.28
C ILE A 21 -6.15 -6.50 4.71
N ALA A 22 -6.67 -7.49 5.43
CA ALA A 22 -6.38 -7.70 6.85
C ALA A 22 -5.37 -8.82 7.12
N TRP A 23 -4.85 -9.48 6.09
CA TRP A 23 -3.88 -10.57 6.18
C TRP A 23 -4.28 -11.61 7.25
N PHE A 24 -3.41 -11.85 8.24
CA PHE A 24 -3.62 -12.75 9.37
C PHE A 24 -3.80 -11.95 10.66
N PRO A 25 -5.00 -11.49 10.98
CA PRO A 25 -5.23 -10.44 12.00
C PRO A 25 -5.07 -10.92 13.45
N GLY A 26 -4.87 -12.21 13.69
CA GLY A 26 -4.66 -12.77 15.04
C GLY A 26 -5.90 -12.76 15.94
N GLN A 27 -5.67 -12.95 17.25
CA GLN A 27 -6.72 -13.13 18.23
C GLN A 27 -7.69 -11.94 18.35
N GLN A 28 -7.17 -10.72 18.28
CA GLN A 28 -7.97 -9.49 18.38
C GLN A 28 -8.43 -8.96 17.01
N GLY A 29 -8.25 -9.74 15.95
CA GLY A 29 -8.50 -9.32 14.59
C GLY A 29 -9.93 -8.87 14.32
N GLY A 30 -10.91 -9.59 14.84
CA GLY A 30 -12.32 -9.20 14.69
C GLY A 30 -12.62 -7.83 15.27
N ARG A 31 -12.09 -7.51 16.43
CA ARG A 31 -12.22 -6.21 17.06
C ARG A 31 -11.51 -5.13 16.26
N ALA A 32 -10.26 -5.34 15.90
CA ALA A 32 -9.47 -4.37 15.12
C ALA A 32 -10.13 -4.05 13.76
N ILE A 33 -10.65 -5.05 13.08
CA ILE A 33 -11.39 -4.88 11.82
C ILE A 33 -12.67 -4.08 12.05
N ALA A 34 -13.46 -4.42 13.07
CA ALA A 34 -14.70 -3.70 13.37
C ALA A 34 -14.43 -2.23 13.70
N GLU A 35 -13.45 -1.95 14.56
CA GLU A 35 -13.04 -0.59 14.93
C GLU A 35 -12.57 0.21 13.71
N THR A 36 -11.85 -0.42 12.77
CA THR A 36 -11.46 0.21 11.51
C THR A 36 -12.68 0.54 10.65
N LEU A 37 -13.59 -0.41 10.46
CA LEU A 37 -14.77 -0.21 9.59
C LEU A 37 -15.71 0.87 10.11
N VAL A 38 -15.82 1.04 11.43
CA VAL A 38 -16.67 2.08 12.02
C VAL A 38 -15.91 3.40 12.30
N GLY A 39 -14.65 3.49 11.91
CA GLY A 39 -13.87 4.71 12.04
C GLY A 39 -13.41 5.02 13.47
N LEU A 40 -13.27 4.01 14.34
CA LEU A 40 -12.72 4.19 15.68
C LEU A 40 -11.19 4.17 15.70
N ASN A 41 -10.58 3.66 14.65
CA ASN A 41 -9.14 3.76 14.42
C ASN A 41 -8.86 4.13 12.94
N ASN A 42 -7.68 4.65 12.69
CA ASN A 42 -7.24 5.01 11.35
C ASN A 42 -6.38 3.89 10.74
N PRO A 43 -6.76 3.32 9.57
CA PRO A 43 -5.92 2.36 8.89
C PRO A 43 -4.62 3.04 8.43
N SER A 44 -3.51 2.67 9.05
CA SER A 44 -2.17 3.23 8.77
C SER A 44 -1.26 2.26 8.04
N GLY A 45 -1.64 0.99 7.95
CA GLY A 45 -0.86 -0.06 7.29
C GLY A 45 -0.64 0.22 5.81
N LYS A 46 0.59 -0.05 5.35
CA LYS A 46 0.98 -0.01 3.95
C LYS A 46 1.39 -1.40 3.50
N LEU A 47 1.15 -1.72 2.24
CA LEU A 47 1.57 -3.01 1.69
C LEU A 47 3.09 -3.16 1.78
N SER A 48 3.53 -4.25 2.41
CA SER A 48 4.93 -4.64 2.49
C SER A 48 5.38 -5.52 1.32
N VAL A 49 4.50 -5.73 0.36
CA VAL A 49 4.74 -6.47 -0.88
C VAL A 49 3.96 -5.81 -2.01
N SER A 50 4.40 -6.00 -3.26
CA SER A 50 3.57 -5.70 -4.42
C SER A 50 2.43 -6.71 -4.49
N TYR A 51 1.20 -6.25 -4.70
CA TYR A 51 0.03 -7.10 -4.79
C TYR A 51 -0.25 -7.43 -6.26
N PRO A 52 -0.20 -8.70 -6.69
CA PRO A 52 -0.38 -9.07 -8.09
C PRO A 52 -1.82 -8.83 -8.56
N ARG A 53 -2.00 -8.65 -9.85
CA ARG A 53 -3.33 -8.61 -10.48
C ARG A 53 -3.99 -9.97 -10.42
N ASN A 54 -3.23 -11.00 -10.79
CA ASN A 54 -3.68 -12.39 -10.74
C ASN A 54 -2.51 -13.32 -10.38
N THR A 55 -2.79 -14.62 -10.24
CA THR A 55 -1.79 -15.62 -9.86
C THR A 55 -0.78 -15.93 -10.97
N GLN A 56 -1.05 -15.56 -12.20
CA GLN A 56 -0.15 -15.79 -13.35
C GLN A 56 0.93 -14.73 -13.44
N GLN A 57 0.69 -13.55 -12.85
CA GLN A 57 1.65 -12.44 -12.83
C GLN A 57 2.85 -12.70 -11.90
N LEU A 58 2.86 -13.77 -11.10
CA LEU A 58 3.95 -14.06 -10.17
C LEU A 58 5.22 -14.54 -10.89
N PRO A 59 6.40 -14.08 -10.44
CA PRO A 59 6.68 -13.19 -9.31
C PRO A 59 6.55 -11.71 -9.66
N VAL A 60 6.02 -10.89 -8.74
CA VAL A 60 5.92 -9.43 -8.86
C VAL A 60 6.78 -8.79 -7.79
N TYR A 61 7.99 -8.42 -8.15
CA TYR A 61 8.93 -7.80 -7.22
C TYR A 61 8.83 -6.27 -7.29
N TYR A 62 8.75 -5.62 -6.14
CA TYR A 62 8.92 -4.18 -6.06
C TYR A 62 10.26 -3.71 -6.67
N TYR A 63 11.24 -4.55 -6.61
CA TYR A 63 12.64 -4.24 -6.79
C TYR A 63 13.24 -5.10 -7.93
N GLN A 64 12.72 -4.89 -9.10
CA GLN A 64 13.25 -5.54 -10.30
C GLN A 64 13.82 -4.48 -11.25
N ARG A 65 14.67 -4.90 -12.17
CA ARG A 65 15.13 -4.04 -13.26
C ARG A 65 14.01 -3.80 -14.23
N ASP A 66 13.89 -2.58 -14.72
CA ASP A 66 12.98 -2.26 -15.81
C ASP A 66 13.39 -3.07 -17.05
N ALA A 67 12.48 -3.85 -17.57
CA ALA A 67 12.65 -4.48 -18.86
C ALA A 67 12.40 -3.48 -19.99
N ALA A 68 12.95 -3.75 -21.18
CA ALA A 68 12.79 -2.88 -22.34
C ALA A 68 11.33 -2.65 -22.75
N LYS A 69 10.42 -3.54 -22.35
CA LYS A 69 8.97 -3.47 -22.58
C LYS A 69 8.17 -3.22 -21.31
N GLN A 70 8.79 -2.70 -20.25
CA GLN A 70 8.15 -2.44 -18.97
C GLN A 70 7.46 -3.66 -18.36
N ASP A 71 7.96 -4.85 -18.64
CA ASP A 71 7.44 -6.15 -18.16
C ASP A 71 5.98 -6.45 -18.54
N ASP A 72 5.45 -5.75 -19.53
CA ASP A 72 4.09 -6.02 -20.03
C ASP A 72 4.03 -7.38 -20.72
N TYR A 73 2.97 -8.12 -20.41
CA TYR A 73 2.60 -9.35 -21.10
C TYR A 73 1.83 -9.02 -22.40
N TYR A 74 1.63 -10.04 -23.23
CA TYR A 74 0.86 -9.85 -24.46
C TYR A 74 -0.60 -9.45 -24.19
N ASP A 75 -1.17 -9.98 -23.13
CA ASP A 75 -2.59 -9.89 -22.77
C ASP A 75 -2.82 -9.18 -21.42
N GLU A 76 -1.77 -8.71 -20.76
CA GLU A 76 -1.89 -8.07 -19.46
C GLU A 76 -0.77 -7.05 -19.19
N VAL A 77 -1.10 -6.04 -18.42
CA VAL A 77 -0.15 -5.03 -17.93
C VAL A 77 0.78 -5.64 -16.88
N GLY A 78 2.09 -5.46 -17.01
CA GLY A 78 3.09 -5.97 -16.07
C GLY A 78 3.07 -5.32 -14.69
N GLN A 79 2.44 -4.16 -14.55
CA GLN A 79 2.33 -3.46 -13.27
C GLN A 79 1.43 -4.20 -12.26
N PRO A 80 1.80 -4.23 -10.96
CA PRO A 80 0.97 -4.85 -9.94
C PRO A 80 -0.40 -4.16 -9.81
N LEU A 81 -1.38 -4.85 -9.22
CA LEU A 81 -2.68 -4.24 -8.89
C LEU A 81 -2.50 -3.12 -7.85
N TYR A 82 -1.74 -3.39 -6.80
CA TYR A 82 -1.30 -2.40 -5.83
C TYR A 82 0.22 -2.50 -5.63
N PRO A 83 0.97 -1.40 -5.79
CA PRO A 83 2.41 -1.42 -5.59
C PRO A 83 2.79 -1.57 -4.11
N PHE A 84 4.03 -1.98 -3.87
CA PHE A 84 4.65 -1.91 -2.55
C PHE A 84 4.48 -0.51 -1.94
N GLY A 85 4.14 -0.45 -0.65
CA GLY A 85 3.92 0.80 0.06
C GLY A 85 2.54 1.43 -0.15
N TYR A 86 1.69 0.83 -0.99
CA TYR A 86 0.34 1.32 -1.19
C TYR A 86 -0.53 1.10 0.06
N GLY A 87 -1.40 2.05 0.33
CA GLY A 87 -2.39 1.99 1.40
C GLY A 87 -2.99 3.36 1.66
N LEU A 88 -4.30 3.36 1.93
CA LEU A 88 -5.07 4.56 2.23
C LEU A 88 -5.24 4.71 3.74
N SER A 89 -5.47 5.93 4.18
CA SER A 89 -5.79 6.29 5.56
C SER A 89 -7.02 7.18 5.56
N TYR A 90 -7.74 7.24 6.67
CA TYR A 90 -8.84 8.21 6.83
C TYR A 90 -8.30 9.63 7.02
N ASP A 91 -7.09 9.76 7.60
CA ASP A 91 -6.41 11.03 7.74
C ASP A 91 -5.58 11.39 6.52
N GLN A 92 -5.39 12.68 6.32
CA GLN A 92 -4.52 13.25 5.30
C GLN A 92 -3.27 13.85 5.92
N PHE A 93 -2.13 13.61 5.27
CA PHE A 93 -0.83 14.11 5.68
C PHE A 93 -0.26 15.06 4.62
N ASP A 94 0.07 16.27 5.03
CA ASP A 94 0.79 17.22 4.19
C ASP A 94 2.30 17.06 4.37
N TYR A 95 3.01 16.94 3.26
CA TYR A 95 4.48 16.91 3.22
C TYR A 95 4.98 18.22 2.63
N ARG A 96 5.75 19.00 3.39
CA ARG A 96 6.22 20.32 2.98
C ARG A 96 7.67 20.53 3.34
N GLN A 97 8.30 21.52 2.72
CA GLN A 97 9.66 21.97 3.06
C GLN A 97 10.70 20.84 3.01
N LEU A 98 10.65 20.03 1.94
CA LEU A 98 11.71 19.08 1.67
C LEU A 98 13.03 19.84 1.47
N ALA A 99 14.03 19.56 2.29
CA ALA A 99 15.37 20.09 2.18
C ALA A 99 16.40 18.97 2.22
N VAL A 100 17.40 19.07 1.36
CA VAL A 100 18.50 18.11 1.29
C VAL A 100 19.79 18.87 1.53
N LYS A 101 20.58 18.44 2.51
CA LYS A 101 21.87 19.00 2.83
C LYS A 101 22.95 17.93 2.81
N GLN A 102 23.91 18.08 1.92
CA GLN A 102 25.07 17.21 1.88
C GLN A 102 26.10 17.66 2.90
N MET A 103 26.61 16.72 3.67
CA MET A 103 27.76 16.87 4.56
C MET A 103 28.91 16.00 4.06
N VAL A 104 30.07 16.06 4.69
CA VAL A 104 31.27 15.34 4.25
C VAL A 104 31.05 13.83 4.20
N ASP A 105 30.33 13.29 5.18
CA ASP A 105 30.16 11.83 5.42
C ASP A 105 28.70 11.35 5.32
N LYS A 106 27.76 12.28 5.16
CA LYS A 106 26.32 11.95 5.15
C LYS A 106 25.49 12.95 4.37
N LEU A 107 24.32 12.46 3.95
CA LEU A 107 23.24 13.25 3.37
C LEU A 107 22.14 13.41 4.44
N VAL A 108 21.78 14.63 4.75
CA VAL A 108 20.67 14.95 5.68
C VAL A 108 19.48 15.38 4.86
N VAL A 109 18.41 14.61 4.97
CA VAL A 109 17.11 14.94 4.34
C VAL A 109 16.13 15.31 5.43
N THR A 110 15.52 16.47 5.31
CA THR A 110 14.50 16.98 6.22
C THR A 110 13.19 17.22 5.48
N VAL A 111 12.09 16.85 6.12
CA VAL A 111 10.75 17.13 5.61
C VAL A 111 9.84 17.48 6.78
N LYS A 112 8.94 18.43 6.57
CA LYS A 112 7.90 18.76 7.54
C LYS A 112 6.64 17.99 7.20
N VAL A 113 6.19 17.16 8.13
CA VAL A 113 4.94 16.40 8.00
C VAL A 113 3.91 16.99 8.94
N LYS A 114 2.72 17.28 8.42
CA LYS A 114 1.58 17.74 9.20
C LYS A 114 0.43 16.74 9.03
N ASN A 115 -0.07 16.21 10.14
CA ASN A 115 -1.33 15.50 10.16
C ASN A 115 -2.48 16.52 10.15
N ASN A 116 -3.38 16.44 9.18
CA ASN A 116 -4.58 17.26 9.06
C ASN A 116 -5.85 16.53 9.51
N GLY A 117 -5.71 15.27 9.97
CA GLY A 117 -6.81 14.43 10.39
C GLY A 117 -7.15 14.54 11.86
N GLN A 118 -8.02 13.64 12.32
CA GLN A 118 -8.55 13.60 13.69
C GLN A 118 -7.81 12.59 14.58
N PHE A 119 -7.08 11.64 13.99
CA PHE A 119 -6.33 10.63 14.72
C PHE A 119 -4.90 11.11 15.01
N VAL A 120 -4.38 10.75 16.18
CA VAL A 120 -3.04 11.10 16.65
C VAL A 120 -2.14 9.88 16.64
#